data_8a34403727b435bf7905cc745f9b1066
#
_entry.id   8a34403727b435bf7905cc745f9b1066
#
_cell.length_a   1.000
_cell.length_b   1.000
_cell.length_c   1.000
_cell.angle_alpha   90.00
_cell.angle_beta   90.00
_cell.angle_gamma   90.00
#
_symmetry.space_group_name_H-M   'P 1'
#
loop_
_entity.id
_entity.type
_entity.pdbx_description
1 polymer ?
#
loop_
_entity_poly.entity_id
_entity_poly.type
_entity_poly.pdbx_seq_one_letter_code
_entity_poly.pdbx_strand_id
1 'polypeptide(L)'
;ITFQAKNIEEGRKMYDQLSPLGPILLALTAATPIYKGFLADTDVRWNQISRAVDDRTPEELGEKPLKHDRWRLPKSRYASNSTYISQDPRLRREYLDPDLVVDEELKQRLLDGGMDELLATHFAHLFIRDPIVVFAEDLEHLDLDKTDHFENLQSTNWQHMRFKPPPAGNDTGWRVEVRPMEIQITDFENAAFSVFVVLITRAILSFGLNFYLPIPRTTENMETAHKRDAVLNDKFYFRKDVLPKRPLKANGASNPPSGASTPQLQPSRPSSPFGPVEDEYELMTVDEIINGKADGSFPGLIPLVESYLDSVNVDVETRCELAQYLALIRGRANGTLWTAAKWIRHYVREHKEYQMDSVVSQSMVYDLVKDVQRITIDEGRDGFAKEMLGECRERS
;
A
#
# COMPACT_ATOMS: atom_id res chain seq x y z
N ILE A 1 7.46 -2.66 -7.08
CA ILE A 1 7.25 -1.93 -8.35
C ILE A 1 7.59 -0.47 -8.11
N THR A 2 8.42 0.10 -8.98
CA THR A 2 8.83 1.52 -8.88
C THR A 2 8.39 2.25 -10.14
N PHE A 3 7.72 3.40 -9.96
CA PHE A 3 7.29 4.28 -11.05
C PHE A 3 8.08 5.58 -11.02
N GLN A 4 8.46 6.07 -12.17
CA GLN A 4 8.89 7.45 -12.32
C GLN A 4 7.68 8.33 -12.62
N ALA A 5 7.53 9.40 -11.86
CA ALA A 5 6.51 10.40 -12.07
C ALA A 5 6.96 11.46 -13.08
N LYS A 6 6.01 12.11 -13.75
CA LYS A 6 6.27 13.21 -14.66
C LYS A 6 6.92 14.41 -13.95
N ASN A 7 6.51 14.67 -12.74
CA ASN A 7 7.00 15.74 -11.87
C ASN A 7 6.72 15.39 -10.40
N ILE A 8 7.15 16.25 -9.47
CA ILE A 8 6.96 16.04 -8.03
C ILE A 8 5.48 15.97 -7.64
N GLU A 9 4.61 16.76 -8.24
CA GLU A 9 3.18 16.81 -7.92
C GLU A 9 2.48 15.50 -8.27
N GLU A 10 2.77 14.95 -9.45
CA GLU A 10 2.27 13.62 -9.86
C GLU A 10 2.80 12.54 -8.93
N GLY A 11 4.10 12.57 -8.58
CA GLY A 11 4.70 11.61 -7.66
C GLY A 11 4.06 11.63 -6.28
N ARG A 12 3.80 12.81 -5.73
CA ARG A 12 3.11 13.00 -4.45
C ARG A 12 1.68 12.43 -4.50
N LYS A 13 0.95 12.72 -5.57
CA LYS A 13 -0.40 12.20 -5.77
C LYS A 13 -0.40 10.67 -5.90
N MET A 14 0.53 10.10 -6.64
CA MET A 14 0.68 8.65 -6.76
C MET A 14 0.97 8.02 -5.40
N TYR A 15 1.90 8.57 -4.63
CA TYR A 15 2.25 8.08 -3.30
C TYR A 15 1.02 8.03 -2.38
N ASP A 16 0.27 9.14 -2.32
CA ASP A 16 -0.90 9.25 -1.47
C ASP A 16 -2.00 8.27 -1.88
N GLN A 17 -2.35 8.26 -3.17
CA GLN A 17 -3.51 7.49 -3.66
C GLN A 17 -3.24 5.98 -3.74
N LEU A 18 -1.99 5.55 -3.89
CA LEU A 18 -1.64 4.13 -3.86
C LEU A 18 -1.48 3.58 -2.44
N SER A 19 -1.26 4.44 -1.44
CA SER A 19 -1.03 4.02 -0.05
C SER A 19 -2.19 3.16 0.52
N PRO A 20 -3.47 3.52 0.36
CA PRO A 20 -4.58 2.69 0.83
C PRO A 20 -4.73 1.34 0.10
N LEU A 21 -4.12 1.19 -1.09
CA LEU A 21 -4.14 -0.08 -1.83
C LEU A 21 -3.10 -1.08 -1.31
N GLY A 22 -2.07 -0.60 -0.61
CA GLY A 22 -0.98 -1.45 -0.10
C GLY A 22 -1.46 -2.69 0.65
N PRO A 23 -2.33 -2.57 1.67
CA PRO A 23 -2.88 -3.70 2.41
C PRO A 23 -3.67 -4.69 1.55
N ILE A 24 -4.44 -4.19 0.60
CA ILE A 24 -5.24 -5.02 -0.32
C ILE A 24 -4.33 -5.83 -1.23
N LEU A 25 -3.29 -5.20 -1.77
CA LEU A 25 -2.27 -5.87 -2.58
C LEU A 25 -1.48 -6.90 -1.78
N LEU A 26 -1.17 -6.61 -0.50
CA LEU A 26 -0.51 -7.57 0.39
C LEU A 26 -1.37 -8.82 0.57
N ALA A 27 -2.67 -8.66 0.88
CA ALA A 27 -3.59 -9.78 1.05
C ALA A 27 -3.75 -10.60 -0.24
N LEU A 28 -3.92 -9.95 -1.40
CA LEU A 28 -4.08 -10.61 -2.70
C LEU A 28 -2.84 -11.42 -3.13
N THR A 29 -1.66 -11.00 -2.69
CA THR A 29 -0.38 -11.65 -3.03
C THR A 29 0.14 -12.58 -1.95
N ALA A 30 -0.62 -12.87 -0.90
CA ALA A 30 -0.20 -13.72 0.22
C ALA A 30 0.47 -15.03 -0.27
N ALA A 31 1.71 -15.26 0.15
CA ALA A 31 2.54 -16.35 -0.36
C ALA A 31 3.45 -17.02 0.70
N THR A 32 3.41 -16.58 1.96
CA THR A 32 4.41 -16.99 2.97
C THR A 32 3.77 -17.56 4.23
N PRO A 33 3.17 -18.77 4.17
CA PRO A 33 2.52 -19.40 5.31
C PRO A 33 3.45 -20.28 6.16
N ILE A 34 4.70 -20.52 5.75
CA ILE A 34 5.66 -21.40 6.43
C ILE A 34 6.86 -20.61 6.92
N TYR A 35 7.17 -20.76 8.21
CA TYR A 35 8.36 -20.16 8.83
C TYR A 35 9.09 -21.21 9.68
N LYS A 36 10.40 -21.36 9.41
CA LYS A 36 11.29 -22.25 10.20
C LYS A 36 10.74 -23.66 10.40
N GLY A 37 10.09 -24.22 9.37
CA GLY A 37 9.51 -25.56 9.43
C GLY A 37 8.16 -25.67 10.14
N PHE A 38 7.42 -24.55 10.26
CA PHE A 38 6.06 -24.53 10.84
C PHE A 38 5.09 -23.77 9.95
N LEU A 39 3.85 -24.26 9.89
CA LEU A 39 2.72 -23.48 9.41
C LEU A 39 2.44 -22.36 10.42
N ALA A 40 2.64 -21.13 10.01
CA ALA A 40 2.46 -19.95 10.84
C ALA A 40 0.98 -19.51 10.91
N ASP A 41 0.67 -18.65 11.86
CA ASP A 41 -0.64 -18.01 11.98
C ASP A 41 -0.73 -16.72 11.15
N THR A 42 -0.04 -16.68 10.01
CA THR A 42 -0.06 -15.59 9.04
C THR A 42 0.19 -16.16 7.65
N ASP A 43 -0.32 -15.49 6.62
CA ASP A 43 -0.10 -15.86 5.23
C ASP A 43 0.91 -14.95 4.51
N VAL A 44 1.38 -13.90 5.19
CA VAL A 44 2.27 -12.90 4.61
C VAL A 44 3.48 -12.62 5.50
N ARG A 45 4.57 -12.12 4.90
CA ARG A 45 5.88 -11.94 5.56
C ARG A 45 6.09 -10.56 6.18
N TRP A 46 5.25 -9.56 5.88
CA TRP A 46 5.53 -8.16 6.20
C TRP A 46 5.87 -7.93 7.68
N ASN A 47 5.03 -8.39 8.62
CA ASN A 47 5.28 -8.22 10.05
C ASN A 47 6.47 -9.04 10.55
N GLN A 48 6.80 -10.16 9.91
CA GLN A 48 8.00 -10.93 10.27
C GLN A 48 9.28 -10.18 9.92
N ILE A 49 9.32 -9.56 8.74
CA ILE A 49 10.44 -8.70 8.34
C ILE A 49 10.49 -7.46 9.23
N SER A 50 9.35 -6.80 9.44
CA SER A 50 9.25 -5.61 10.29
C SER A 50 9.86 -5.85 11.68
N ARG A 51 9.53 -6.99 12.30
CA ARG A 51 10.09 -7.38 13.60
C ARG A 51 11.57 -7.77 13.55
N ALA A 52 12.00 -8.40 12.45
CA ALA A 52 13.38 -8.86 12.29
C ALA A 52 14.37 -7.69 12.08
N VAL A 53 13.91 -6.56 11.56
CA VAL A 53 14.70 -5.35 11.29
C VAL A 53 14.31 -4.17 12.19
N ASP A 54 13.56 -4.42 13.25
CA ASP A 54 13.15 -3.39 14.20
C ASP A 54 14.35 -3.00 15.08
N ASP A 55 14.82 -1.80 14.88
CA ASP A 55 15.99 -1.23 15.56
C ASP A 55 15.61 -0.31 16.74
N ARG A 56 14.30 -0.21 17.05
CA ARG A 56 13.84 0.62 18.15
C ARG A 56 14.36 0.12 19.49
N THR A 57 14.84 1.04 20.30
CA THR A 57 15.28 0.76 21.67
C THR A 57 14.08 0.50 22.59
N PRO A 58 14.29 -0.09 23.78
CA PRO A 58 13.24 -0.21 24.79
C PRO A 58 12.63 1.14 25.25
N GLU A 59 13.40 2.24 25.14
CA GLU A 59 12.89 3.58 25.42
C GLU A 59 11.96 4.06 24.31
N GLU A 60 12.34 3.91 23.06
CA GLU A 60 11.54 4.25 21.89
C GLU A 60 10.25 3.40 21.79
N LEU A 61 10.32 2.13 22.16
CA LEU A 61 9.16 1.23 22.27
C LEU A 61 8.19 1.58 23.41
N GLY A 62 8.64 2.37 24.39
CA GLY A 62 7.84 2.71 25.57
C GLY A 62 7.94 1.68 26.70
N GLU A 63 8.80 0.69 26.59
CA GLU A 63 9.05 -0.31 27.64
C GLU A 63 9.84 0.26 28.80
N LYS A 64 10.61 1.32 28.56
CA LYS A 64 11.36 2.08 29.56
C LYS A 64 11.07 3.58 29.47
N PRO A 65 11.24 4.34 30.56
CA PRO A 65 11.19 5.80 30.52
C PRO A 65 12.27 6.37 29.59
N LEU A 66 11.94 7.42 28.81
CA LEU A 66 12.92 8.14 27.99
C LEU A 66 14.00 8.77 28.89
N LYS A 67 15.26 8.43 28.64
CA LYS A 67 16.45 8.97 29.31
C LYS A 67 17.56 9.35 28.34
N HIS A 68 17.75 8.57 27.29
CA HIS A 68 18.77 8.70 26.27
C HIS A 68 18.17 9.00 24.92
N ASP A 69 17.04 8.38 24.59
CA ASP A 69 16.35 8.59 23.31
C ASP A 69 15.46 9.84 23.36
N ARG A 70 15.29 10.47 22.19
CA ARG A 70 14.53 11.73 22.07
C ARG A 70 13.01 11.49 21.99
N TRP A 71 12.59 10.38 21.39
CA TRP A 71 11.21 10.13 21.04
C TRP A 71 10.74 8.73 21.40
N ARG A 72 9.44 8.58 21.56
CA ARG A 72 8.75 7.30 21.46
C ARG A 72 8.30 7.09 20.04
N LEU A 73 8.61 5.93 19.48
CA LEU A 73 8.34 5.61 18.08
C LEU A 73 7.25 4.53 18.00
N PRO A 74 5.98 4.90 17.72
CA PRO A 74 4.89 3.92 17.65
C PRO A 74 5.05 2.94 16.48
N LYS A 75 5.74 3.35 15.43
CA LYS A 75 5.98 2.53 14.22
C LYS A 75 7.47 2.32 13.99
N SER A 76 7.85 1.10 13.57
CA SER A 76 9.22 0.80 13.11
C SER A 76 9.47 1.43 11.74
N ARG A 77 10.74 1.41 11.28
CA ARG A 77 11.08 1.83 9.89
C ARG A 77 10.43 0.94 8.83
N TYR A 78 9.96 -0.23 9.16
CA TYR A 78 9.33 -1.20 8.25
C TYR A 78 7.83 -1.33 8.53
N ALA A 79 7.14 -0.21 8.75
CA ALA A 79 5.72 -0.19 9.08
C ALA A 79 4.87 0.38 7.94
N SER A 80 3.58 0.59 8.21
CA SER A 80 2.69 1.34 7.32
C SER A 80 3.09 2.81 7.24
N ASN A 81 2.69 3.48 6.17
CA ASN A 81 2.90 4.92 6.00
C ASN A 81 2.29 5.72 7.14
N SER A 82 2.93 6.83 7.50
CA SER A 82 2.49 7.74 8.56
C SER A 82 2.06 9.11 8.03
N THR A 83 2.34 9.42 6.77
CA THR A 83 2.06 10.73 6.16
C THR A 83 1.41 10.59 4.80
N TYR A 84 0.60 11.59 4.45
CA TYR A 84 0.27 11.96 3.08
C TYR A 84 1.01 13.24 2.73
N ILE A 85 1.42 13.38 1.47
CA ILE A 85 2.34 14.43 1.04
C ILE A 85 1.84 15.31 -0.10
N SER A 86 0.69 14.98 -0.70
CA SER A 86 0.15 15.74 -1.82
C SER A 86 -0.60 16.99 -1.34
N GLN A 87 -0.46 18.09 -2.06
CA GLN A 87 -1.25 19.30 -1.88
C GLN A 87 -2.65 19.20 -2.51
N ASP A 88 -3.20 17.98 -2.59
CA ASP A 88 -4.54 17.74 -3.10
C ASP A 88 -5.59 18.38 -2.15
N PRO A 89 -6.51 19.21 -2.63
CA PRO A 89 -7.51 19.87 -1.80
C PRO A 89 -8.49 18.90 -1.12
N ARG A 90 -8.51 17.62 -1.53
CA ARG A 90 -9.29 16.55 -0.90
C ARG A 90 -8.60 15.93 0.30
N LEU A 91 -7.31 16.22 0.52
CA LEU A 91 -6.60 15.78 1.72
C LEU A 91 -7.13 16.52 2.93
N ARG A 92 -7.67 15.79 3.89
CA ARG A 92 -8.16 16.31 5.15
C ARG A 92 -7.13 16.09 6.25
N ARG A 93 -7.04 17.02 7.21
CA ARG A 93 -6.13 16.88 8.36
C ARG A 93 -6.46 15.65 9.21
N GLU A 94 -7.71 15.27 9.27
CA GLU A 94 -8.21 14.12 10.00
C GLU A 94 -7.77 12.76 9.39
N TYR A 95 -7.22 12.78 8.17
CA TYR A 95 -6.63 11.55 7.57
C TYR A 95 -5.21 11.28 8.06
N LEU A 96 -4.50 12.29 8.58
CA LEU A 96 -3.11 12.16 9.02
C LEU A 96 -3.02 11.31 10.29
N ASP A 97 -1.84 10.73 10.51
CA ASP A 97 -1.57 9.93 11.70
C ASP A 97 -1.56 10.84 12.95
N PRO A 98 -2.43 10.59 13.94
CA PRO A 98 -2.47 11.42 15.15
C PRO A 98 -1.22 11.27 16.03
N ASP A 99 -0.50 10.15 15.91
CA ASP A 99 0.69 9.82 16.70
C ASP A 99 1.99 10.07 15.92
N LEU A 100 1.93 10.96 14.91
CA LEU A 100 3.07 11.28 14.07
C LEU A 100 4.16 11.99 14.87
N VAL A 101 5.31 11.35 14.99
CA VAL A 101 6.51 11.95 15.59
C VAL A 101 7.29 12.69 14.51
N VAL A 102 7.70 13.93 14.78
CA VAL A 102 8.40 14.80 13.84
C VAL A 102 9.55 15.50 14.56
N ASP A 103 10.71 15.61 13.93
CA ASP A 103 11.76 16.51 14.36
C ASP A 103 11.39 17.95 13.95
N GLU A 104 10.83 18.72 14.87
CA GLU A 104 10.33 20.09 14.59
C GLU A 104 11.44 21.05 14.20
N GLU A 105 12.67 20.87 14.72
CA GLU A 105 13.82 21.71 14.34
C GLU A 105 14.19 21.45 12.86
N LEU A 106 14.28 20.19 12.49
CA LEU A 106 14.55 19.82 11.10
C LEU A 106 13.42 20.25 10.18
N LYS A 107 12.15 20.08 10.58
CA LYS A 107 10.99 20.56 9.82
C LYS A 107 11.10 22.06 9.56
N GLN A 108 11.42 22.85 10.57
CA GLN A 108 11.56 24.30 10.41
C GLN A 108 12.69 24.65 9.42
N ARG A 109 13.84 23.97 9.50
CA ARG A 109 14.94 24.18 8.54
C ARG A 109 14.54 23.86 7.10
N LEU A 110 13.72 22.79 6.89
CA LEU A 110 13.22 22.44 5.56
C LEU A 110 12.23 23.48 5.03
N LEU A 111 11.37 24.04 5.90
CA LEU A 111 10.46 25.12 5.57
C LEU A 111 11.22 26.41 5.22
N ASP A 112 12.24 26.77 5.99
CA ASP A 112 13.11 27.93 5.73
C ASP A 112 13.89 27.79 4.41
N GLY A 113 14.19 26.54 4.00
CA GLY A 113 14.76 26.18 2.71
C GLY A 113 13.77 26.21 1.54
N GLY A 114 12.49 26.52 1.80
CA GLY A 114 11.45 26.68 0.76
C GLY A 114 10.63 25.42 0.49
N MET A 115 10.78 24.36 1.29
CA MET A 115 9.93 23.18 1.19
C MET A 115 8.53 23.48 1.75
N ASP A 116 7.49 22.90 1.15
CA ASP A 116 6.12 23.02 1.70
C ASP A 116 5.92 22.16 2.96
N GLU A 117 4.91 22.51 3.75
CA GLU A 117 4.68 21.91 5.07
C GLU A 117 4.50 20.38 5.03
N LEU A 118 3.74 19.82 4.07
CA LEU A 118 3.47 18.39 4.02
C LEU A 118 4.75 17.59 3.72
N LEU A 119 5.53 18.08 2.78
CA LEU A 119 6.78 17.43 2.39
C LEU A 119 7.86 17.61 3.47
N ALA A 120 7.96 18.80 4.08
CA ALA A 120 8.85 19.05 5.20
C ALA A 120 8.52 18.15 6.40
N THR A 121 7.22 17.98 6.73
CA THR A 121 6.76 17.07 7.77
C THR A 121 7.13 15.61 7.45
N HIS A 122 6.97 15.19 6.20
CA HIS A 122 7.32 13.83 5.77
C HIS A 122 8.82 13.54 5.98
N PHE A 123 9.69 14.39 5.47
CA PHE A 123 11.14 14.18 5.63
C PHE A 123 11.58 14.31 7.08
N ALA A 124 11.07 15.29 7.82
CA ALA A 124 11.37 15.44 9.25
C ALA A 124 10.89 14.24 10.08
N HIS A 125 9.81 13.55 9.66
CA HIS A 125 9.39 12.28 10.23
C HIS A 125 10.34 11.13 9.87
N LEU A 126 10.82 11.04 8.63
CA LEU A 126 11.78 9.99 8.26
C LEU A 126 13.10 10.14 9.02
N PHE A 127 13.53 11.36 9.24
CA PHE A 127 14.83 11.70 9.85
C PHE A 127 14.85 11.70 11.38
N ILE A 128 13.76 11.28 12.05
CA ILE A 128 13.79 11.00 13.50
C ILE A 128 14.63 9.75 13.84
N ARG A 129 14.96 8.93 12.84
CA ARG A 129 15.69 7.67 12.99
C ARG A 129 17.16 7.86 12.70
N ASP A 130 17.98 7.08 13.39
CA ASP A 130 19.40 7.04 13.12
C ASP A 130 19.74 6.38 11.79
N PRO A 131 20.83 6.78 11.13
CA PRO A 131 21.34 6.07 9.96
C PRO A 131 21.78 4.65 10.37
N ILE A 132 21.42 3.64 9.55
CA ILE A 132 21.82 2.25 9.82
C ILE A 132 23.31 2.03 9.51
N VAL A 133 23.84 2.76 8.54
CA VAL A 133 25.24 2.67 8.12
C VAL A 133 25.87 4.06 8.19
N VAL A 134 26.98 4.15 8.89
CA VAL A 134 27.87 5.31 8.91
C VAL A 134 29.25 4.82 8.56
N PHE A 135 29.88 5.40 7.54
CA PHE A 135 31.25 5.05 7.15
C PHE A 135 32.26 5.78 8.05
N ALA A 136 33.36 5.11 8.38
CA ALA A 136 34.38 5.66 9.28
C ALA A 136 34.95 6.99 8.74
N GLU A 137 35.13 7.09 7.45
CA GLU A 137 35.65 8.28 6.76
C GLU A 137 34.74 9.49 6.94
N ASP A 138 33.42 9.28 7.00
CA ASP A 138 32.44 10.35 7.20
C ASP A 138 32.43 10.88 8.65
N LEU A 139 32.96 10.11 9.60
CA LEU A 139 33.16 10.54 11.00
C LEU A 139 34.38 11.44 11.16
N GLU A 140 35.37 11.28 10.28
CA GLU A 140 36.63 12.07 10.36
C GLU A 140 36.50 13.42 9.62
N HIS A 141 35.73 13.45 8.54
CA HIS A 141 35.57 14.64 7.69
C HIS A 141 34.12 14.87 7.30
N LEU A 142 33.52 15.91 7.83
CA LEU A 142 32.19 16.35 7.42
C LEU A 142 32.28 17.05 6.07
N ASP A 143 31.72 16.43 5.04
CA ASP A 143 31.56 16.99 3.70
C ASP A 143 30.09 17.38 3.49
N LEU A 144 29.83 18.70 3.49
CA LEU A 144 28.46 19.24 3.34
C LEU A 144 27.91 19.15 1.90
N ASP A 145 28.76 18.87 0.90
CA ASP A 145 28.35 18.70 -0.48
C ASP A 145 27.89 17.27 -0.79
N LYS A 146 28.19 16.31 0.11
CA LYS A 146 27.73 14.93 -0.01
C LYS A 146 26.23 14.77 0.32
N THR A 147 25.55 13.94 -0.46
CA THR A 147 24.14 13.58 -0.26
C THR A 147 23.94 12.19 0.37
N ASP A 148 25.03 11.45 0.62
CA ASP A 148 24.99 10.06 1.11
C ASP A 148 24.20 9.91 2.42
N HIS A 149 24.31 10.84 3.33
CA HIS A 149 23.57 10.82 4.60
C HIS A 149 22.05 10.92 4.38
N PHE A 150 21.63 11.84 3.52
CA PHE A 150 20.23 11.99 3.14
C PHE A 150 19.72 10.71 2.45
N GLU A 151 20.46 10.20 1.47
CA GLU A 151 20.09 9.00 0.75
C GLU A 151 20.01 7.78 1.67
N ASN A 152 20.94 7.64 2.61
CA ASN A 152 20.96 6.56 3.59
C ASN A 152 19.70 6.58 4.46
N LEU A 153 19.40 7.69 5.14
CA LEU A 153 18.22 7.80 5.99
C LEU A 153 16.92 7.62 5.19
N GLN A 154 16.80 8.29 4.04
CA GLN A 154 15.63 8.17 3.18
C GLN A 154 15.44 6.75 2.64
N SER A 155 16.53 6.05 2.29
CA SER A 155 16.48 4.71 1.71
C SER A 155 16.28 3.61 2.76
N THR A 156 16.60 3.84 4.01
CA THR A 156 16.47 2.88 5.12
C THR A 156 15.17 2.99 5.90
N ASN A 157 14.25 3.83 5.47
CA ASN A 157 12.85 3.84 5.91
C ASN A 157 12.03 3.00 4.92
N TRP A 158 11.65 1.79 5.32
CA TRP A 158 11.04 0.77 4.46
C TRP A 158 9.52 0.67 4.66
N GLN A 159 8.83 1.79 4.65
CA GLN A 159 7.37 1.84 4.70
C GLN A 159 6.73 1.14 3.49
N HIS A 160 5.46 0.77 3.57
CA HIS A 160 4.78 0.04 2.49
C HIS A 160 4.71 0.81 1.16
N MET A 161 4.77 2.14 1.22
CA MET A 161 5.00 3.02 0.07
C MET A 161 6.23 3.88 0.34
N ARG A 162 7.05 4.13 -0.67
CA ARG A 162 8.19 5.05 -0.57
C ARG A 162 8.10 6.13 -1.63
N PHE A 163 8.31 7.36 -1.20
CA PHE A 163 8.50 8.50 -2.08
C PHE A 163 10.00 8.75 -2.23
N LYS A 164 10.51 8.60 -3.45
CA LYS A 164 11.95 8.59 -3.73
C LYS A 164 12.33 9.86 -4.49
N PRO A 165 13.13 10.75 -3.91
CA PRO A 165 13.63 11.92 -4.61
C PRO A 165 14.57 11.55 -5.76
N PRO A 166 14.82 12.47 -6.71
CA PRO A 166 15.84 12.30 -7.72
C PRO A 166 17.20 12.06 -7.05
N PRO A 167 17.96 11.03 -7.48
CA PRO A 167 19.32 10.84 -6.97
C PRO A 167 20.26 11.90 -7.54
N ALA A 168 21.28 12.26 -6.77
CA ALA A 168 22.29 13.21 -7.21
C ALA A 168 23.02 12.68 -8.48
N GLY A 169 23.26 13.57 -9.43
CA GLY A 169 24.04 13.25 -10.64
C GLY A 169 23.38 12.28 -11.62
N ASN A 170 22.06 12.07 -11.55
CA ASN A 170 21.32 11.17 -12.43
C ASN A 170 20.06 11.87 -12.99
N ASP A 171 19.69 11.54 -14.22
CA ASP A 171 18.49 12.07 -14.91
C ASP A 171 17.19 11.42 -14.44
N THR A 172 17.25 10.47 -13.49
CA THR A 172 16.06 9.83 -12.93
C THR A 172 15.27 10.83 -12.07
N GLY A 173 14.00 11.06 -12.40
CA GLY A 173 13.13 11.96 -11.68
C GLY A 173 12.56 11.39 -10.36
N TRP A 174 11.51 12.05 -9.86
CA TRP A 174 10.75 11.61 -8.70
C TRP A 174 10.12 10.25 -8.95
N ARG A 175 10.15 9.38 -7.94
CA ARG A 175 9.66 8.00 -8.06
C ARG A 175 8.79 7.62 -6.88
N VAL A 176 7.87 6.69 -7.12
CA VAL A 176 7.07 6.04 -6.08
C VAL A 176 7.30 4.54 -6.16
N GLU A 177 7.57 3.92 -5.01
CA GLU A 177 7.80 2.49 -4.90
C GLU A 177 6.68 1.83 -4.10
N VAL A 178 5.97 0.90 -4.73
CA VAL A 178 4.94 0.05 -4.12
C VAL A 178 5.60 -1.22 -3.63
N ARG A 179 5.59 -1.50 -2.31
CA ARG A 179 6.45 -2.50 -1.69
C ARG A 179 5.78 -3.72 -1.06
N PRO A 180 4.47 -3.67 -0.67
CA PRO A 180 3.92 -4.70 0.20
C PRO A 180 3.71 -6.06 -0.49
N MET A 181 3.59 -6.10 -1.80
CA MET A 181 3.31 -7.34 -2.54
C MET A 181 4.39 -8.40 -2.32
N GLU A 182 3.96 -9.64 -2.15
CA GLU A 182 4.84 -10.80 -2.10
C GLU A 182 5.13 -11.33 -3.50
N ILE A 183 6.31 -11.93 -3.68
CA ILE A 183 6.67 -12.60 -4.93
C ILE A 183 5.74 -13.80 -5.14
N GLN A 184 5.31 -13.99 -6.36
CA GLN A 184 4.45 -15.10 -6.75
C GLN A 184 5.26 -16.25 -7.36
N ILE A 185 4.65 -17.42 -7.50
CA ILE A 185 5.32 -18.65 -7.97
C ILE A 185 5.67 -18.54 -9.46
N THR A 186 4.80 -17.93 -10.27
CA THR A 186 5.00 -17.84 -11.72
C THR A 186 5.26 -16.41 -12.19
N ASP A 187 5.93 -16.28 -13.34
CA ASP A 187 6.15 -15.00 -13.99
C ASP A 187 4.82 -14.37 -14.41
N PHE A 188 3.85 -15.18 -14.83
CA PHE A 188 2.51 -14.72 -15.19
C PHE A 188 1.81 -14.02 -14.02
N GLU A 189 1.84 -14.60 -12.83
CA GLU A 189 1.25 -13.99 -11.63
C GLU A 189 1.98 -12.68 -11.26
N ASN A 190 3.32 -12.68 -11.27
CA ASN A 190 4.12 -11.48 -11.00
C ASN A 190 3.84 -10.37 -12.01
N ALA A 191 3.70 -10.71 -13.29
CA ALA A 191 3.31 -9.78 -14.35
C ALA A 191 1.90 -9.24 -14.12
N ALA A 192 0.92 -10.10 -13.76
CA ALA A 192 -0.46 -9.70 -13.52
C ALA A 192 -0.57 -8.62 -12.44
N PHE A 193 0.09 -8.80 -11.29
CA PHE A 193 0.10 -7.80 -10.24
C PHE A 193 0.84 -6.52 -10.65
N SER A 194 1.94 -6.65 -11.39
CA SER A 194 2.69 -5.49 -11.91
C SER A 194 1.84 -4.68 -12.87
N VAL A 195 1.20 -5.34 -13.83
CA VAL A 195 0.28 -4.72 -14.80
C VAL A 195 -0.89 -4.05 -14.10
N PHE A 196 -1.54 -4.74 -13.14
CA PHE A 196 -2.66 -4.18 -12.40
C PHE A 196 -2.27 -2.88 -11.67
N VAL A 197 -1.13 -2.87 -10.97
CA VAL A 197 -0.65 -1.66 -10.25
C VAL A 197 -0.35 -0.53 -11.23
N VAL A 198 0.24 -0.81 -12.40
CA VAL A 198 0.45 0.21 -13.44
C VAL A 198 -0.88 0.76 -13.93
N LEU A 199 -1.82 -0.09 -14.28
CA LEU A 199 -3.11 0.31 -14.85
C LEU A 199 -3.97 1.09 -13.86
N ILE A 200 -4.06 0.65 -12.60
CA ILE A 200 -4.81 1.40 -11.58
C ILE A 200 -4.15 2.76 -11.29
N THR A 201 -2.83 2.84 -11.31
CA THR A 201 -2.12 4.12 -11.19
C THR A 201 -2.49 5.07 -12.32
N ARG A 202 -2.55 4.58 -13.56
CA ARG A 202 -2.97 5.38 -14.72
C ARG A 202 -4.44 5.80 -14.62
N ALA A 203 -5.32 4.92 -14.17
CA ALA A 203 -6.72 5.25 -13.92
C ALA A 203 -6.87 6.34 -12.83
N ILE A 204 -6.12 6.23 -11.72
CA ILE A 204 -6.08 7.24 -10.66
C ILE A 204 -5.73 8.62 -11.22
N LEU A 205 -4.65 8.69 -11.99
CA LEU A 205 -4.18 9.95 -12.57
C LEU A 205 -5.14 10.52 -13.62
N SER A 206 -5.67 9.66 -14.49
CA SER A 206 -6.53 10.08 -15.62
C SER A 206 -7.91 10.52 -15.16
N PHE A 207 -8.51 9.81 -14.22
CA PHE A 207 -9.86 10.10 -13.73
C PHE A 207 -9.88 10.96 -12.48
N GLY A 208 -8.71 11.28 -11.90
CA GLY A 208 -8.63 12.01 -10.66
C GLY A 208 -9.26 11.29 -9.48
N LEU A 209 -9.10 9.96 -9.41
CA LEU A 209 -9.69 9.14 -8.34
C LEU A 209 -9.23 9.59 -6.95
N ASN A 210 -10.06 9.33 -5.96
CA ASN A 210 -9.81 9.68 -4.57
C ASN A 210 -9.86 8.42 -3.69
N PHE A 211 -8.70 7.95 -3.24
CA PHE A 211 -8.57 6.80 -2.35
C PHE A 211 -8.15 7.18 -0.93
N TYR A 212 -8.11 8.48 -0.59
CA TYR A 212 -7.75 8.89 0.76
C TYR A 212 -8.57 8.15 1.82
N LEU A 213 -7.85 7.58 2.75
CA LEU A 213 -8.36 6.88 3.92
C LEU A 213 -7.57 7.38 5.13
N PRO A 214 -8.17 7.53 6.31
CA PRO A 214 -7.37 7.83 7.51
C PRO A 214 -6.22 6.84 7.67
N ILE A 215 -5.01 7.35 7.91
CA ILE A 215 -3.81 6.52 8.08
C ILE A 215 -3.98 5.43 9.13
N PRO A 216 -4.63 5.67 10.30
CA PRO A 216 -4.95 4.59 11.24
C PRO A 216 -5.75 3.45 10.61
N ARG A 217 -6.69 3.73 9.70
CA ARG A 217 -7.46 2.69 8.99
C ARG A 217 -6.62 1.91 8.00
N THR A 218 -5.67 2.57 7.33
CA THR A 218 -4.67 1.88 6.49
C THR A 218 -3.77 0.97 7.33
N THR A 219 -3.40 1.41 8.53
CA THR A 219 -2.62 0.60 9.49
C THR A 219 -3.42 -0.63 9.95
N GLU A 220 -4.70 -0.46 10.31
CA GLU A 220 -5.59 -1.58 10.65
C GLU A 220 -5.75 -2.56 9.48
N ASN A 221 -5.87 -2.07 8.27
CA ASN A 221 -5.90 -2.89 7.06
C ASN A 221 -4.61 -3.69 6.87
N MET A 222 -3.44 -3.09 7.15
CA MET A 222 -2.16 -3.83 7.09
C MET A 222 -2.14 -5.00 8.08
N GLU A 223 -2.61 -4.80 9.31
CA GLU A 223 -2.75 -5.89 10.30
C GLU A 223 -3.76 -6.95 9.84
N THR A 224 -4.88 -6.53 9.27
CA THR A 224 -5.90 -7.43 8.72
C THR A 224 -5.34 -8.32 7.60
N ALA A 225 -4.51 -7.75 6.72
CA ALA A 225 -3.89 -8.49 5.62
C ALA A 225 -2.97 -9.64 6.08
N HIS A 226 -2.54 -9.64 7.35
CA HIS A 226 -1.69 -10.71 7.91
C HIS A 226 -2.47 -11.96 8.33
N LYS A 227 -3.78 -11.86 8.47
CA LYS A 227 -4.61 -13.00 8.88
C LYS A 227 -4.63 -14.07 7.79
N ARG A 228 -4.89 -15.31 8.22
CA ARG A 228 -5.02 -16.44 7.29
C ARG A 228 -6.22 -16.27 6.36
N ASP A 229 -5.95 -16.41 5.05
CA ASP A 229 -6.94 -16.27 3.98
C ASP A 229 -7.75 -14.95 4.09
N ALA A 230 -7.07 -13.85 4.47
CA ALA A 230 -7.67 -12.55 4.71
C ALA A 230 -8.47 -12.03 3.50
N VAL A 231 -8.07 -12.40 2.28
CA VAL A 231 -8.78 -12.04 1.05
C VAL A 231 -10.26 -12.45 1.09
N LEU A 232 -10.55 -13.63 1.64
CA LEU A 232 -11.91 -14.20 1.63
C LEU A 232 -12.62 -14.03 2.97
N ASN A 233 -11.88 -14.00 4.07
CA ASN A 233 -12.47 -14.09 5.40
C ASN A 233 -12.60 -12.74 6.11
N ASP A 234 -11.90 -11.70 5.64
CA ASP A 234 -11.86 -10.42 6.31
C ASP A 234 -12.38 -9.28 5.42
N LYS A 235 -12.67 -8.17 6.08
CA LYS A 235 -13.06 -6.93 5.43
C LYS A 235 -12.02 -5.86 5.69
N PHE A 236 -11.89 -4.96 4.74
CA PHE A 236 -10.92 -3.87 4.76
C PHE A 236 -11.66 -2.54 4.69
N TYR A 237 -11.18 -1.54 5.41
CA TYR A 237 -11.67 -0.20 5.22
C TYR A 237 -11.31 0.29 3.82
N PHE A 238 -12.31 0.79 3.11
CA PHE A 238 -12.11 1.38 1.81
C PHE A 238 -13.07 2.56 1.61
N ARG A 239 -12.68 3.51 0.73
CA ARG A 239 -13.47 4.70 0.47
C ARG A 239 -14.74 4.33 -0.31
N LYS A 240 -15.89 4.88 0.12
CA LYS A 240 -17.20 4.62 -0.53
C LYS A 240 -17.31 5.26 -1.90
N ASP A 241 -16.82 6.51 -2.02
CA ASP A 241 -16.91 7.31 -3.23
C ASP A 241 -15.51 7.69 -3.69
N VAL A 242 -15.07 7.04 -4.77
CA VAL A 242 -13.73 7.21 -5.34
C VAL A 242 -13.71 8.12 -6.56
N LEU A 243 -14.88 8.42 -7.13
CA LEU A 243 -14.99 9.29 -8.30
C LEU A 243 -15.01 10.78 -7.88
N PRO A 244 -14.44 11.68 -8.69
CA PRO A 244 -14.51 13.11 -8.41
C PRO A 244 -15.96 13.56 -8.46
N LYS A 245 -16.44 14.19 -7.37
CA LYS A 245 -17.76 14.82 -7.38
C LYS A 245 -17.77 15.94 -8.41
N ARG A 246 -18.68 15.88 -9.38
CA ARG A 246 -18.91 17.01 -10.28
C ARG A 246 -19.24 18.23 -9.41
N PRO A 247 -18.60 19.41 -9.65
CA PRO A 247 -19.04 20.61 -8.98
C PRO A 247 -20.54 20.78 -9.25
N LEU A 248 -21.33 20.85 -8.19
CA LEU A 248 -22.72 21.27 -8.33
C LEU A 248 -22.67 22.64 -9.03
N LYS A 249 -23.20 22.74 -10.24
CA LYS A 249 -23.39 24.03 -10.90
C LYS A 249 -24.12 24.89 -9.89
N ALA A 250 -23.50 25.97 -9.44
CA ALA A 250 -24.14 26.97 -8.60
C ALA A 250 -25.38 27.45 -9.38
N ASN A 251 -26.52 26.91 -9.04
CA ASN A 251 -27.80 27.46 -9.51
C ASN A 251 -27.90 28.88 -8.94
N GLY A 252 -28.12 29.81 -9.83
CA GLY A 252 -28.16 31.26 -9.72
C GLY A 252 -28.35 31.81 -8.33
N ALA A 253 -27.47 32.75 -7.98
CA ALA A 253 -27.59 33.60 -6.83
C ALA A 253 -28.94 34.34 -6.86
N SER A 254 -29.86 33.97 -5.97
CA SER A 254 -30.91 34.86 -5.50
C SER A 254 -30.40 35.54 -4.24
N ASN A 255 -30.34 36.86 -4.26
CA ASN A 255 -29.95 37.70 -3.14
C ASN A 255 -30.78 37.41 -1.89
N PRO A 256 -30.16 37.31 -0.69
CA PRO A 256 -30.92 37.22 0.55
C PRO A 256 -31.56 38.59 0.92
N PRO A 257 -32.76 38.61 1.48
CA PRO A 257 -33.36 39.84 2.01
C PRO A 257 -32.65 40.28 3.28
N SER A 258 -32.40 41.59 3.36
CA SER A 258 -31.87 42.28 4.53
C SER A 258 -32.83 42.18 5.72
N GLY A 259 -32.30 41.80 6.87
CA GLY A 259 -32.86 42.13 8.18
C GLY A 259 -33.34 40.95 9.01
N ALA A 260 -32.51 40.51 9.95
CA ALA A 260 -32.96 40.04 11.28
C ALA A 260 -31.76 39.86 12.22
N SER A 261 -31.97 40.30 13.42
CA SER A 261 -31.17 40.38 14.63
C SER A 261 -30.40 39.13 15.04
N THR A 262 -29.19 39.35 15.54
CA THR A 262 -28.20 38.44 16.09
C THR A 262 -28.67 37.71 17.36
N PRO A 263 -28.59 36.37 17.39
CA PRO A 263 -28.40 35.61 18.64
C PRO A 263 -26.93 35.30 18.84
N GLN A 264 -26.43 35.53 20.04
CA GLN A 264 -25.09 35.11 20.47
C GLN A 264 -24.97 33.58 20.38
N LEU A 265 -24.03 33.13 19.55
CA LEU A 265 -23.65 31.73 19.39
C LEU A 265 -22.38 31.43 20.20
N GLN A 266 -22.48 30.42 21.06
CA GLN A 266 -21.32 29.76 21.64
C GLN A 266 -20.37 29.25 20.54
N PRO A 267 -19.05 29.16 20.78
CA PRO A 267 -18.11 28.68 19.75
C PRO A 267 -18.28 27.16 19.56
N SER A 268 -19.12 26.77 18.61
CA SER A 268 -19.11 25.44 18.04
C SER A 268 -17.89 25.31 17.14
N ARG A 269 -17.13 24.20 17.28
CA ARG A 269 -16.08 23.83 16.34
C ARG A 269 -16.61 24.01 14.91
N PRO A 270 -15.84 24.59 13.98
CA PRO A 270 -16.26 24.67 12.59
C PRO A 270 -16.47 23.25 12.07
N SER A 271 -17.72 22.90 11.77
CA SER A 271 -18.03 21.67 11.07
C SER A 271 -17.36 21.73 9.69
N SER A 272 -16.49 20.75 9.39
CA SER A 272 -15.90 20.60 8.06
C SER A 272 -17.02 20.61 7.01
N PRO A 273 -16.88 21.34 5.88
CA PRO A 273 -17.88 21.36 4.81
C PRO A 273 -18.10 19.96 4.19
N PHE A 274 -17.32 18.96 4.57
CA PHE A 274 -17.35 17.59 4.03
C PHE A 274 -18.05 16.57 4.93
N GLY A 275 -18.62 16.94 6.06
CA GLY A 275 -19.21 16.02 7.03
C GLY A 275 -18.16 15.19 7.82
N PRO A 276 -18.61 14.23 8.66
CA PRO A 276 -17.74 13.35 9.42
C PRO A 276 -16.88 12.49 8.51
N VAL A 277 -15.60 12.26 8.89
CA VAL A 277 -14.67 11.43 8.11
C VAL A 277 -15.13 9.97 8.06
N GLU A 278 -15.77 9.51 9.13
CA GLU A 278 -16.29 8.14 9.27
C GLU A 278 -17.36 7.81 8.23
N ASP A 279 -18.04 8.79 7.68
CA ASP A 279 -19.06 8.61 6.64
C ASP A 279 -18.46 8.35 5.25
N GLU A 280 -17.17 8.62 5.05
CA GLU A 280 -16.49 8.56 3.75
C GLU A 280 -15.97 7.17 3.39
N TYR A 281 -15.84 6.27 4.38
CA TYR A 281 -15.33 4.91 4.18
C TYR A 281 -16.21 3.89 4.89
N GLU A 282 -16.02 2.64 4.55
CA GLU A 282 -16.68 1.50 5.18
C GLU A 282 -15.84 0.23 5.06
N LEU A 283 -16.27 -0.83 5.72
CA LEU A 283 -15.68 -2.16 5.61
C LEU A 283 -16.24 -2.87 4.36
N MET A 284 -15.37 -3.18 3.41
CA MET A 284 -15.68 -3.93 2.20
C MET A 284 -14.86 -5.22 2.14
N THR A 285 -15.39 -6.26 1.51
CA THR A 285 -14.60 -7.45 1.14
C THR A 285 -13.61 -7.08 0.04
N VAL A 286 -12.56 -7.88 -0.13
CA VAL A 286 -11.60 -7.68 -1.24
C VAL A 286 -12.30 -7.83 -2.58
N ASP A 287 -13.29 -8.73 -2.68
CA ASP A 287 -14.11 -8.88 -3.89
C ASP A 287 -14.88 -7.59 -4.23
N GLU A 288 -15.55 -6.99 -3.24
CA GLU A 288 -16.24 -5.71 -3.44
C GLU A 288 -15.29 -4.59 -3.87
N ILE A 289 -14.08 -4.53 -3.30
CA ILE A 289 -13.08 -3.51 -3.66
C ILE A 289 -12.58 -3.73 -5.09
N ILE A 290 -12.25 -4.95 -5.46
CA ILE A 290 -11.63 -5.27 -6.76
C ILE A 290 -12.67 -5.34 -7.88
N ASN A 291 -13.77 -6.06 -7.65
CA ASN A 291 -14.74 -6.38 -8.67
C ASN A 291 -15.99 -5.48 -8.67
N GLY A 292 -16.22 -4.76 -7.56
CA GLY A 292 -17.36 -3.90 -7.36
C GLY A 292 -18.48 -4.54 -6.55
N LYS A 293 -19.35 -3.72 -6.00
CA LYS A 293 -20.53 -4.18 -5.27
C LYS A 293 -21.66 -4.57 -6.21
N ALA A 294 -22.37 -5.63 -5.87
CA ALA A 294 -23.47 -6.14 -6.68
C ALA A 294 -24.64 -5.13 -6.86
N ASP A 295 -24.81 -4.23 -5.87
CA ASP A 295 -25.82 -3.16 -5.92
C ASP A 295 -25.38 -1.93 -6.73
N GLY A 296 -24.15 -1.94 -7.26
CA GLY A 296 -23.59 -0.85 -8.06
C GLY A 296 -23.16 0.37 -7.24
N SER A 297 -23.22 0.33 -5.90
CA SER A 297 -22.83 1.46 -5.03
C SER A 297 -21.32 1.74 -5.05
N PHE A 298 -20.52 0.76 -5.40
CA PHE A 298 -19.09 0.88 -5.63
C PHE A 298 -18.68 0.19 -6.93
N PRO A 299 -17.97 0.87 -7.85
CA PRO A 299 -17.72 0.34 -9.20
C PRO A 299 -16.71 -0.81 -9.25
N GLY A 300 -15.80 -0.92 -8.26
CA GLY A 300 -14.66 -1.82 -8.27
C GLY A 300 -13.44 -1.26 -9.00
N LEU A 301 -12.25 -1.70 -8.57
CA LEU A 301 -10.99 -1.19 -9.14
C LEU A 301 -10.74 -1.71 -10.56
N ILE A 302 -11.09 -2.97 -10.85
CA ILE A 302 -10.91 -3.53 -12.21
C ILE A 302 -11.85 -2.86 -13.22
N PRO A 303 -13.16 -2.66 -12.98
CA PRO A 303 -13.99 -1.86 -13.86
C PRO A 303 -13.49 -0.44 -14.10
N LEU A 304 -12.87 0.20 -13.10
CA LEU A 304 -12.21 1.51 -13.30
C LEU A 304 -10.99 1.41 -14.22
N VAL A 305 -10.19 0.35 -14.11
CA VAL A 305 -9.08 0.07 -15.02
C VAL A 305 -9.60 -0.19 -16.44
N GLU A 306 -10.64 -0.98 -16.59
CA GLU A 306 -11.26 -1.25 -17.89
C GLU A 306 -11.79 0.03 -18.54
N SER A 307 -12.45 0.89 -17.76
CA SER A 307 -12.88 2.22 -18.22
C SER A 307 -11.71 3.10 -18.66
N TYR A 308 -10.56 2.99 -17.98
CA TYR A 308 -9.35 3.67 -18.41
C TYR A 308 -8.84 3.13 -19.75
N LEU A 309 -8.77 1.81 -19.93
CA LEU A 309 -8.36 1.18 -21.18
C LEU A 309 -9.30 1.57 -22.34
N ASP A 310 -10.59 1.69 -22.08
CA ASP A 310 -11.57 2.20 -23.06
C ASP A 310 -11.27 3.67 -23.44
N SER A 311 -10.96 4.49 -22.44
CA SER A 311 -10.74 5.93 -22.63
C SER A 311 -9.48 6.25 -23.47
N VAL A 312 -8.49 5.37 -23.44
CA VAL A 312 -7.24 5.52 -24.21
C VAL A 312 -7.22 4.69 -25.50
N ASN A 313 -8.35 4.02 -25.83
CA ASN A 313 -8.55 3.28 -27.05
C ASN A 313 -7.45 2.23 -27.33
N VAL A 314 -7.15 1.39 -26.33
CA VAL A 314 -6.20 0.29 -26.45
C VAL A 314 -6.66 -0.68 -27.54
N ASP A 315 -5.75 -1.13 -28.39
CA ASP A 315 -6.04 -2.11 -29.45
C ASP A 315 -6.52 -3.46 -28.87
N VAL A 316 -7.20 -4.24 -29.72
CA VAL A 316 -7.87 -5.48 -29.31
C VAL A 316 -6.89 -6.54 -28.83
N GLU A 317 -5.74 -6.68 -29.48
CA GLU A 317 -4.72 -7.69 -29.14
C GLU A 317 -4.14 -7.41 -27.74
N THR A 318 -3.62 -6.20 -27.51
CA THR A 318 -3.15 -5.76 -26.20
C THR A 318 -4.23 -5.89 -25.14
N ARG A 319 -5.48 -5.58 -25.48
CA ARG A 319 -6.61 -5.70 -24.55
C ARG A 319 -6.90 -7.14 -24.16
N CYS A 320 -6.81 -8.08 -25.08
CA CYS A 320 -6.97 -9.51 -24.80
C CYS A 320 -5.86 -10.03 -23.87
N GLU A 321 -4.62 -9.59 -24.07
CA GLU A 321 -3.51 -9.93 -23.19
C GLU A 321 -3.70 -9.37 -21.77
N LEU A 322 -4.03 -8.08 -21.66
CA LEU A 322 -4.30 -7.42 -20.37
C LEU A 322 -5.46 -8.07 -19.63
N ALA A 323 -6.50 -8.51 -20.35
CA ALA A 323 -7.67 -9.17 -19.76
C ALA A 323 -7.30 -10.46 -19.02
N GLN A 324 -6.28 -11.18 -19.46
CA GLN A 324 -5.80 -12.41 -18.79
C GLN A 324 -5.20 -12.08 -17.42
N TYR A 325 -4.38 -11.02 -17.33
CA TYR A 325 -3.81 -10.54 -16.07
C TYR A 325 -4.90 -10.05 -15.12
N LEU A 326 -5.86 -9.28 -15.62
CA LEU A 326 -6.99 -8.79 -14.83
C LEU A 326 -7.89 -9.94 -14.34
N ALA A 327 -8.06 -10.99 -15.15
CA ALA A 327 -8.82 -12.18 -14.76
C ALA A 327 -8.20 -12.91 -13.56
N LEU A 328 -6.86 -12.99 -13.47
CA LEU A 328 -6.18 -13.53 -12.29
C LEU A 328 -6.53 -12.71 -11.03
N ILE A 329 -6.43 -11.39 -11.11
CA ILE A 329 -6.73 -10.51 -9.98
C ILE A 329 -8.19 -10.63 -9.54
N ARG A 330 -9.13 -10.67 -10.49
CA ARG A 330 -10.56 -10.91 -10.23
C ARG A 330 -10.78 -12.24 -9.49
N GLY A 331 -10.16 -13.30 -10.00
CA GLY A 331 -10.30 -14.65 -9.45
C GLY A 331 -9.72 -14.75 -8.04
N ARG A 332 -8.59 -14.09 -7.77
CA ARG A 332 -8.01 -14.01 -6.42
C ARG A 332 -8.93 -13.27 -5.45
N ALA A 333 -9.51 -12.16 -5.87
CA ALA A 333 -10.37 -11.34 -5.04
C ALA A 333 -11.68 -12.05 -4.66
N ASN A 334 -12.31 -12.77 -5.58
CA ASN A 334 -13.57 -13.48 -5.35
C ASN A 334 -13.40 -14.95 -4.91
N GLY A 335 -12.17 -15.43 -4.80
CA GLY A 335 -11.85 -16.78 -4.31
C GLY A 335 -12.00 -17.91 -5.32
N THR A 336 -12.33 -17.62 -6.58
CA THR A 336 -12.30 -18.64 -7.65
C THR A 336 -10.88 -19.11 -7.94
N LEU A 337 -9.89 -18.26 -7.64
CA LEU A 337 -8.48 -18.62 -7.64
C LEU A 337 -7.88 -18.41 -6.23
N TRP A 338 -7.01 -19.32 -5.84
CA TRP A 338 -6.37 -19.27 -4.53
C TRP A 338 -5.12 -18.39 -4.53
N THR A 339 -4.81 -17.79 -3.38
CA THR A 339 -3.48 -17.23 -3.13
C THR A 339 -2.44 -18.34 -3.03
N ALA A 340 -1.18 -18.04 -3.29
CA ALA A 340 -0.09 -19.00 -3.12
C ALA A 340 -0.04 -19.53 -1.66
N ALA A 341 -0.30 -18.68 -0.66
CA ALA A 341 -0.34 -19.09 0.74
C ALA A 341 -1.44 -20.12 1.01
N LYS A 342 -2.64 -19.92 0.45
CA LYS A 342 -3.75 -20.88 0.58
C LYS A 342 -3.40 -22.21 -0.07
N TRP A 343 -2.82 -22.19 -1.27
CA TRP A 343 -2.38 -23.39 -1.98
C TRP A 343 -1.30 -24.14 -1.19
N ILE A 344 -0.26 -23.44 -0.69
CA ILE A 344 0.82 -24.04 0.10
C ILE A 344 0.26 -24.66 1.38
N ARG A 345 -0.67 -24.01 2.09
CA ARG A 345 -1.31 -24.57 3.27
C ARG A 345 -2.11 -25.84 2.96
N HIS A 346 -2.84 -25.82 1.86
CA HIS A 346 -3.57 -26.99 1.41
C HIS A 346 -2.61 -28.12 1.08
N TYR A 347 -1.57 -27.87 0.31
CA TYR A 347 -0.52 -28.82 -0.04
C TYR A 347 0.07 -29.52 1.20
N VAL A 348 0.47 -28.75 2.20
CA VAL A 348 1.03 -29.30 3.44
C VAL A 348 0.00 -30.16 4.20
N ARG A 349 -1.24 -29.71 4.28
CA ARG A 349 -2.30 -30.43 5.02
C ARG A 349 -2.70 -31.76 4.37
N GLU A 350 -2.64 -31.84 3.07
CA GLU A 350 -2.92 -33.06 2.30
C GLU A 350 -1.69 -33.98 2.19
N HIS A 351 -0.52 -33.52 2.62
CA HIS A 351 0.69 -34.32 2.53
C HIS A 351 0.62 -35.52 3.48
N LYS A 352 0.93 -36.71 2.96
CA LYS A 352 0.82 -38.04 3.69
C LYS A 352 1.57 -38.09 5.02
N GLU A 353 2.62 -37.28 5.19
CA GLU A 353 3.44 -37.23 6.41
C GLU A 353 2.97 -36.19 7.43
N TYR A 354 1.98 -35.36 7.09
CA TYR A 354 1.54 -34.28 7.98
C TYR A 354 0.73 -34.82 9.15
N GLN A 355 1.12 -34.43 10.38
CA GLN A 355 0.55 -34.94 11.63
C GLN A 355 -0.47 -33.99 12.27
N MET A 356 -0.92 -32.94 11.58
CA MET A 356 -1.83 -31.89 12.09
C MET A 356 -1.27 -31.13 13.32
N ASP A 357 0.04 -31.06 13.44
CA ASP A 357 0.79 -30.45 14.55
C ASP A 357 1.47 -29.13 14.16
N SER A 358 1.16 -28.60 12.97
CA SER A 358 1.80 -27.44 12.34
C SER A 358 3.26 -27.62 11.95
N VAL A 359 3.87 -28.79 12.18
CA VAL A 359 5.24 -29.08 11.77
C VAL A 359 5.28 -29.42 10.29
N VAL A 360 6.17 -28.75 9.55
CA VAL A 360 6.47 -29.02 8.14
C VAL A 360 7.86 -29.64 8.06
N SER A 361 7.92 -30.96 7.89
CA SER A 361 9.18 -31.70 7.87
C SER A 361 10.05 -31.34 6.66
N GLN A 362 11.34 -31.71 6.71
CA GLN A 362 12.25 -31.48 5.58
C GLN A 362 11.81 -32.23 4.31
N SER A 363 11.21 -33.43 4.45
CA SER A 363 10.67 -34.18 3.31
C SER A 363 9.49 -33.46 2.67
N MET A 364 8.55 -32.91 3.48
CA MET A 364 7.45 -32.11 2.97
C MET A 364 7.93 -30.86 2.27
N VAL A 365 8.93 -30.15 2.84
CA VAL A 365 9.53 -28.98 2.20
C VAL A 365 10.19 -29.34 0.88
N TYR A 366 10.91 -30.49 0.84
CA TYR A 366 11.54 -30.95 -0.39
C TYR A 366 10.52 -31.24 -1.50
N ASP A 367 9.45 -31.96 -1.17
CA ASP A 367 8.39 -32.28 -2.14
C ASP A 367 7.68 -30.99 -2.59
N LEU A 368 7.35 -30.08 -1.67
CA LEU A 368 6.77 -28.77 -1.98
C LEU A 368 7.66 -27.96 -2.94
N VAL A 369 8.96 -27.88 -2.68
CA VAL A 369 9.89 -27.13 -3.54
C VAL A 369 9.98 -27.73 -4.94
N LYS A 370 9.96 -29.05 -5.06
CA LYS A 370 9.91 -29.73 -6.37
C LYS A 370 8.65 -29.39 -7.17
N ASP A 371 7.51 -29.40 -6.48
CA ASP A 371 6.24 -29.08 -7.12
C ASP A 371 6.13 -27.57 -7.45
N VAL A 372 6.65 -26.69 -6.60
CA VAL A 372 6.79 -25.26 -6.93
C VAL A 372 7.68 -25.08 -8.16
N GLN A 373 8.82 -25.81 -8.26
CA GLN A 373 9.67 -25.75 -9.44
C GLN A 373 8.92 -26.22 -10.71
N ARG A 374 8.13 -27.29 -10.61
CA ARG A 374 7.27 -27.76 -11.71
C ARG A 374 6.28 -26.67 -12.15
N ILE A 375 5.59 -26.04 -11.21
CA ILE A 375 4.65 -24.94 -11.51
C ILE A 375 5.37 -23.77 -12.18
N THR A 376 6.56 -23.40 -11.68
CA THR A 376 7.35 -22.29 -12.24
C THR A 376 7.77 -22.55 -13.68
N ILE A 377 8.20 -23.78 -14.00
CA ILE A 377 8.65 -24.16 -15.36
C ILE A 377 7.47 -24.28 -16.31
N ASP A 378 6.39 -24.88 -15.86
CA ASP A 378 5.23 -25.20 -16.70
C ASP A 378 4.19 -24.06 -16.74
N GLU A 379 4.30 -23.10 -15.83
CA GLU A 379 3.33 -21.99 -15.66
C GLU A 379 1.87 -22.47 -15.53
N GLY A 380 1.67 -23.67 -14.96
CA GLY A 380 0.36 -24.26 -14.75
C GLY A 380 -0.28 -24.90 -15.98
N ARG A 381 0.46 -25.04 -17.10
CA ARG A 381 -0.06 -25.66 -18.35
C ARG A 381 -0.46 -27.12 -18.17
N ASP A 382 0.15 -27.83 -17.24
CA ASP A 382 -0.21 -29.21 -16.90
C ASP A 382 -1.44 -29.36 -15.97
N GLY A 383 -2.03 -28.25 -15.54
CA GLY A 383 -3.20 -28.19 -14.65
C GLY A 383 -2.92 -28.57 -13.20
N PHE A 384 -1.64 -28.78 -12.81
CA PHE A 384 -1.29 -29.20 -11.44
C PHE A 384 -1.66 -28.16 -10.37
N ALA A 385 -1.65 -26.86 -10.72
CA ALA A 385 -2.00 -25.77 -9.81
C ALA A 385 -3.22 -24.95 -10.30
N LYS A 386 -4.22 -25.65 -10.87
CA LYS A 386 -5.40 -25.00 -11.44
C LYS A 386 -6.19 -24.15 -10.44
N GLU A 387 -6.16 -24.49 -9.17
CA GLU A 387 -6.81 -23.70 -8.10
C GLU A 387 -6.18 -22.33 -7.95
N MET A 388 -4.91 -22.17 -8.32
CA MET A 388 -4.13 -20.93 -8.24
C MET A 388 -4.12 -20.14 -9.55
N LEU A 389 -4.02 -20.85 -10.69
CA LEU A 389 -3.76 -20.29 -12.01
C LEU A 389 -4.95 -20.37 -12.95
N GLY A 390 -5.99 -21.13 -12.58
CA GLY A 390 -7.13 -21.43 -13.45
C GLY A 390 -6.86 -22.61 -14.39
N GLU A 391 -7.85 -22.93 -15.23
CA GLU A 391 -7.68 -23.96 -16.26
C GLU A 391 -6.69 -23.47 -17.32
N CYS A 392 -5.90 -24.42 -17.86
CA CYS A 392 -4.91 -24.17 -18.88
C CYS A 392 -5.51 -23.37 -20.04
N ARG A 393 -5.04 -22.15 -20.26
CA ARG A 393 -5.37 -21.38 -21.46
C ARG A 393 -4.25 -21.64 -22.46
N GLU A 394 -4.61 -22.21 -23.60
CA GLU A 394 -3.73 -22.23 -24.75
C GLU A 394 -3.35 -20.76 -25.04
N ARG A 395 -2.09 -20.42 -24.79
CA ARG A 395 -1.55 -19.13 -25.20
C ARG A 395 -1.32 -19.26 -26.72
N SER A 396 -2.15 -18.57 -27.48
CA SER A 396 -1.99 -18.40 -28.92
C SER A 396 -0.73 -17.59 -29.25
#